data_30ad63ed14cf54996b4a7edd8af1958c
#
_entry.id   30ad63ed14cf54996b4a7edd8af1958c
#
_cell.length_a   1.000
_cell.length_b   1.000
_cell.length_c   1.000
_cell.angle_alpha   90.00
_cell.angle_beta   90.00
_cell.angle_gamma   90.00
#
_symmetry.space_group_name_H-M   'P 1'
#
loop_
_entity.id
_entity.type
_entity.pdbx_description
1 polymer ?
#
loop_
_entity_poly.entity_id
_entity_poly.type
_entity_poly.pdbx_seq_one_letter_code
_entity_poly.pdbx_strand_id
1 'polypeptide(L)'
;MTESNESTLEERIYFLEQREMIKEAVCDYSMAVDDRDIETIANLFTENGAFGPGPDGTAVMESREEIVNFYNARLGSMGPTYHFPHAHKIEFIDETHATGIVLAHAELSQEGRTYYTGLRYLDEYHKENGQWRFNERILKFVFFMPMEEWTKNGMAQQNRKRFPGEGQLPTELPEMQPTWIAANKQQQT
;
A
#
# COMPACT_ATOMS: atom_id res chain seq x y z
N MET A 1 37.66 -0.68 23.30
CA MET A 1 36.41 -0.40 24.04
C MET A 1 35.51 0.36 23.05
N THR A 2 34.60 -0.33 22.42
CA THR A 2 33.57 0.31 21.56
C THR A 2 32.50 0.88 22.49
N GLU A 3 32.45 2.21 22.63
CA GLU A 3 31.30 2.86 23.25
C GLU A 3 30.05 2.43 22.45
N SER A 4 29.16 1.70 23.10
CA SER A 4 27.82 1.48 22.59
C SER A 4 27.15 2.86 22.62
N ASN A 5 26.96 3.46 21.44
CA ASN A 5 26.23 4.70 21.28
C ASN A 5 24.73 4.36 21.52
N GLU A 6 24.35 4.20 22.80
CA GLU A 6 22.94 4.03 23.16
C GLU A 6 22.24 5.35 22.91
N SER A 7 21.17 5.33 22.11
CA SER A 7 20.35 6.51 21.84
C SER A 7 19.76 7.06 23.14
N THR A 8 19.78 8.37 23.29
CA THR A 8 19.20 9.07 24.46
C THR A 8 17.69 8.85 24.56
N LEU A 9 17.10 9.15 25.74
CA LEU A 9 15.67 9.05 25.91
C LEU A 9 14.92 10.03 24.97
N GLU A 10 15.45 11.24 24.80
CA GLU A 10 14.91 12.26 23.90
C GLU A 10 14.92 11.78 22.44
N GLU A 11 16.01 11.20 21.97
CA GLU A 11 16.07 10.62 20.61
C GLU A 11 15.07 9.48 20.43
N ARG A 12 14.93 8.62 21.43
CA ARG A 12 13.96 7.51 21.38
C ARG A 12 12.52 8.01 21.34
N ILE A 13 12.18 9.03 22.14
CA ILE A 13 10.86 9.67 22.12
C ILE A 13 10.62 10.31 20.76
N TYR A 14 11.59 11.08 20.24
CA TYR A 14 11.50 11.68 18.92
C TYR A 14 11.15 10.66 17.84
N PHE A 15 11.87 9.55 17.75
CA PHE A 15 11.58 8.53 16.75
C PHE A 15 10.26 7.78 16.98
N LEU A 16 9.79 7.68 18.23
CA LEU A 16 8.44 7.14 18.49
C LEU A 16 7.37 8.10 17.96
N GLU A 17 7.50 9.40 18.20
CA GLU A 17 6.58 10.41 17.65
C GLU A 17 6.60 10.40 16.12
N GLN A 18 7.78 10.36 15.49
CA GLN A 18 7.89 10.29 14.03
C GLN A 18 7.19 9.03 13.47
N ARG A 19 7.31 7.91 14.17
CA ARG A 19 6.63 6.66 13.80
C ARG A 19 5.11 6.77 13.87
N GLU A 20 4.57 7.42 14.90
CA GLU A 20 3.13 7.65 14.99
C GLU A 20 2.65 8.60 13.88
N MET A 21 3.37 9.68 13.58
CA MET A 21 3.02 10.57 12.46
C MET A 21 2.95 9.84 11.10
N ILE A 22 3.87 8.90 10.84
CA ILE A 22 3.82 8.07 9.61
C ILE A 22 2.60 7.15 9.63
N LYS A 23 2.24 6.56 10.78
CA LYS A 23 1.04 5.72 10.89
C LYS A 23 -0.24 6.52 10.70
N GLU A 24 -0.30 7.74 11.24
CA GLU A 24 -1.42 8.67 11.02
C GLU A 24 -1.57 8.99 9.54
N ALA A 25 -0.48 9.29 8.81
CA ALA A 25 -0.54 9.52 7.37
C ALA A 25 -1.11 8.33 6.57
N VAL A 26 -0.82 7.08 7.00
CA VAL A 26 -1.42 5.87 6.39
C VAL A 26 -2.91 5.76 6.71
N CYS A 27 -3.32 6.13 7.92
CA CYS A 27 -4.73 6.15 8.33
C CYS A 27 -5.49 7.23 7.56
N ASP A 28 -4.95 8.44 7.50
CA ASP A 28 -5.53 9.57 6.77
C ASP A 28 -5.70 9.26 5.28
N TYR A 29 -4.71 8.60 4.66
CA TYR A 29 -4.82 8.14 3.29
C TYR A 29 -6.00 7.18 3.11
N SER A 30 -6.17 6.21 3.99
CA SER A 30 -7.25 5.23 3.89
C SER A 30 -8.62 5.90 3.99
N MET A 31 -8.79 6.78 4.97
CA MET A 31 -10.03 7.56 5.15
C MET A 31 -10.28 8.51 3.98
N ALA A 32 -9.26 9.24 3.52
CA ALA A 32 -9.40 10.18 2.40
C ALA A 32 -9.81 9.49 1.10
N VAL A 33 -9.29 8.28 0.83
CA VAL A 33 -9.70 7.48 -0.32
C VAL A 33 -11.17 7.06 -0.19
N ASP A 34 -11.60 6.61 0.98
CA ASP A 34 -12.97 6.17 1.23
C ASP A 34 -13.96 7.33 1.18
N ASP A 35 -13.58 8.49 1.71
CA ASP A 35 -14.39 9.71 1.75
C ASP A 35 -14.33 10.53 0.45
N ARG A 36 -13.49 10.15 -0.53
CA ARG A 36 -13.27 10.91 -1.79
C ARG A 36 -12.63 12.27 -1.55
N ASP A 37 -11.87 12.43 -0.48
CA ASP A 37 -11.14 13.66 -0.15
C ASP A 37 -9.84 13.73 -0.97
N ILE A 38 -9.98 14.18 -2.21
CA ILE A 38 -8.87 14.30 -3.17
C ILE A 38 -7.81 15.32 -2.70
N GLU A 39 -8.23 16.35 -1.98
CA GLU A 39 -7.30 17.36 -1.46
C GLU A 39 -6.37 16.75 -0.40
N THR A 40 -6.92 15.98 0.53
CA THR A 40 -6.13 15.24 1.53
C THR A 40 -5.21 14.21 0.86
N ILE A 41 -5.73 13.43 -0.11
CA ILE A 41 -4.88 12.48 -0.86
C ILE A 41 -3.69 13.21 -1.50
N ALA A 42 -3.94 14.32 -2.20
CA ALA A 42 -2.90 15.13 -2.85
C ALA A 42 -1.84 15.59 -1.83
N ASN A 43 -2.28 16.06 -0.67
CA ASN A 43 -1.40 16.58 0.38
C ASN A 43 -0.58 15.50 1.09
N LEU A 44 -0.99 14.25 1.04
CA LEU A 44 -0.25 13.12 1.59
C LEU A 44 0.92 12.65 0.71
N PHE A 45 1.00 13.07 -0.54
CA PHE A 45 2.14 12.76 -1.42
C PHE A 45 3.08 13.96 -1.55
N THR A 46 4.38 13.69 -1.78
CA THR A 46 5.34 14.71 -2.20
C THR A 46 4.98 15.24 -3.59
N GLU A 47 5.55 16.37 -4.02
CA GLU A 47 5.31 16.95 -5.35
C GLU A 47 5.62 15.96 -6.49
N ASN A 48 6.75 15.24 -6.34
CA ASN A 48 7.22 14.22 -7.28
C ASN A 48 6.88 12.81 -6.77
N GLY A 49 5.81 12.67 -5.99
CA GLY A 49 5.42 11.40 -5.41
C GLY A 49 5.01 10.38 -6.47
N ALA A 50 5.33 9.10 -6.23
CA ALA A 50 4.97 8.00 -7.10
C ALA A 50 3.90 7.10 -6.47
N PHE A 51 2.96 6.61 -7.30
CA PHE A 51 1.92 5.68 -6.87
C PHE A 51 1.70 4.60 -7.94
N GLY A 52 1.68 3.35 -7.54
CA GLY A 52 1.45 2.22 -8.46
C GLY A 52 1.80 0.86 -7.87
N PRO A 53 1.96 -0.19 -8.66
CA PRO A 53 1.60 -0.25 -10.06
C PRO A 53 0.08 -0.19 -10.27
N GLY A 54 -0.32 0.27 -11.43
CA GLY A 54 -1.70 0.17 -11.89
C GLY A 54 -2.16 -1.29 -12.06
N PRO A 55 -3.40 -1.52 -12.47
CA PRO A 55 -3.99 -2.86 -12.60
C PRO A 55 -3.17 -3.83 -13.46
N ASP A 56 -2.51 -3.32 -14.48
CA ASP A 56 -1.64 -4.06 -15.40
C ASP A 56 -0.20 -4.27 -14.86
N GLY A 57 0.11 -3.70 -13.71
CA GLY A 57 1.43 -3.77 -13.09
C GLY A 57 2.49 -2.85 -13.73
N THR A 58 2.13 -2.00 -14.68
CA THR A 58 3.08 -1.19 -15.47
C THR A 58 2.95 0.31 -15.25
N ALA A 59 1.75 0.80 -14.93
CA ALA A 59 1.52 2.24 -14.75
C ALA A 59 1.90 2.69 -13.33
N VAL A 60 2.94 3.49 -13.24
CA VAL A 60 3.29 4.26 -12.04
C VAL A 60 2.96 5.71 -12.36
N MET A 61 2.15 6.36 -11.52
CA MET A 61 2.01 7.81 -11.53
C MET A 61 3.25 8.40 -10.86
N GLU A 62 3.90 9.35 -11.51
CA GLU A 62 5.21 9.88 -11.09
C GLU A 62 5.14 11.35 -10.65
N SER A 63 3.95 11.84 -10.38
CA SER A 63 3.72 13.18 -9.84
C SER A 63 2.41 13.25 -9.06
N ARG A 64 2.33 14.20 -8.13
CA ARG A 64 1.09 14.49 -7.39
C ARG A 64 -0.08 14.77 -8.33
N GLU A 65 0.15 15.50 -9.44
CA GLU A 65 -0.88 15.81 -10.43
C GLU A 65 -1.43 14.55 -11.08
N GLU A 66 -0.56 13.62 -11.51
CA GLU A 66 -0.98 12.34 -12.09
C GLU A 66 -1.74 11.48 -11.07
N ILE A 67 -1.30 11.46 -9.81
CA ILE A 67 -1.98 10.76 -8.73
C ILE A 67 -3.38 11.32 -8.52
N VAL A 68 -3.54 12.64 -8.46
CA VAL A 68 -4.84 13.31 -8.33
C VAL A 68 -5.76 12.98 -9.51
N ASN A 69 -5.24 13.05 -10.73
CA ASN A 69 -6.00 12.69 -11.92
C ASN A 69 -6.45 11.23 -11.92
N PHE A 70 -5.58 10.31 -11.50
CA PHE A 70 -5.91 8.90 -11.33
C PHE A 70 -7.04 8.72 -10.30
N TYR A 71 -6.93 9.32 -9.10
CA TYR A 71 -7.96 9.17 -8.07
C TYR A 71 -9.30 9.78 -8.47
N ASN A 72 -9.32 10.94 -9.11
CA ASN A 72 -10.55 11.52 -9.65
C ASN A 72 -11.25 10.58 -10.63
N ALA A 73 -10.52 10.00 -11.57
CA ALA A 73 -11.07 9.05 -12.53
C ALA A 73 -11.51 7.74 -11.86
N ARG A 74 -10.64 7.16 -11.03
CA ARG A 74 -10.85 5.86 -10.39
C ARG A 74 -12.02 5.89 -9.42
N LEU A 75 -12.02 6.81 -8.48
CA LEU A 75 -13.04 6.91 -7.44
C LEU A 75 -14.39 7.37 -7.99
N GLY A 76 -14.39 8.18 -9.06
CA GLY A 76 -15.61 8.56 -9.76
C GLY A 76 -16.34 7.40 -10.43
N SER A 77 -15.66 6.29 -10.74
CA SER A 77 -16.23 5.09 -11.34
C SER A 77 -16.62 4.01 -10.31
N MET A 78 -16.34 4.22 -9.03
CA MET A 78 -16.57 3.24 -7.95
C MET A 78 -17.75 3.64 -7.06
N GLY A 79 -18.46 2.64 -6.53
CA GLY A 79 -19.32 2.80 -5.36
C GLY A 79 -18.49 2.89 -4.06
N PRO A 80 -19.12 2.64 -2.88
CA PRO A 80 -18.41 2.69 -1.61
C PRO A 80 -17.17 1.83 -1.58
N THR A 81 -16.13 2.36 -0.91
CA THR A 81 -14.88 1.65 -0.62
C THR A 81 -14.59 1.70 0.85
N TYR A 82 -13.85 0.72 1.35
CA TYR A 82 -13.46 0.65 2.74
C TYR A 82 -12.05 0.06 2.84
N HIS A 83 -11.10 0.84 3.34
CA HIS A 83 -9.70 0.45 3.45
C HIS A 83 -9.31 0.24 4.91
N PHE A 84 -8.71 -0.92 5.21
CA PHE A 84 -8.25 -1.30 6.53
C PHE A 84 -6.74 -1.53 6.53
N PRO A 85 -5.92 -0.52 6.88
CA PRO A 85 -4.51 -0.75 7.19
C PRO A 85 -4.39 -1.52 8.51
N HIS A 86 -3.50 -2.51 8.55
CA HIS A 86 -3.28 -3.36 9.73
C HIS A 86 -1.91 -3.09 10.36
N ALA A 87 -1.01 -4.09 10.28
CA ALA A 87 0.34 -3.97 10.79
C ALA A 87 1.19 -3.10 9.86
N HIS A 88 2.02 -2.25 10.46
CA HIS A 88 2.89 -1.34 9.77
C HIS A 88 4.32 -1.47 10.30
N LYS A 89 5.23 -1.97 9.47
CA LYS A 89 6.66 -1.97 9.73
C LYS A 89 7.25 -0.68 9.16
N ILE A 90 8.00 0.08 9.96
CA ILE A 90 8.65 1.33 9.54
C ILE A 90 10.13 1.23 9.88
N GLU A 91 10.98 1.61 8.95
CA GLU A 91 12.43 1.69 9.11
C GLU A 91 12.89 3.10 8.73
N PHE A 92 13.49 3.84 9.67
CA PHE A 92 14.07 5.15 9.41
C PHE A 92 15.43 4.99 8.74
N ILE A 93 15.63 5.72 7.65
CA ILE A 93 16.92 5.84 6.98
C ILE A 93 17.70 6.98 7.62
N ASP A 94 17.00 8.10 7.89
CA ASP A 94 17.48 9.28 8.61
C ASP A 94 16.31 10.05 9.24
N GLU A 95 16.52 11.30 9.67
CA GLU A 95 15.49 12.14 10.31
C GLU A 95 14.38 12.60 9.34
N THR A 96 14.59 12.48 8.05
CA THR A 96 13.72 12.98 6.98
C THR A 96 13.28 11.91 5.98
N HIS A 97 13.84 10.70 6.05
CA HIS A 97 13.54 9.60 5.15
C HIS A 97 13.24 8.33 5.93
N ALA A 98 12.19 7.63 5.52
CA ALA A 98 11.83 6.32 6.07
C ALA A 98 11.23 5.44 4.98
N THR A 99 11.27 4.12 5.21
CA THR A 99 10.53 3.14 4.41
C THR A 99 9.50 2.43 5.27
N GLY A 100 8.46 1.89 4.63
CA GLY A 100 7.44 1.15 5.32
C GLY A 100 6.86 -0.01 4.53
N ILE A 101 6.33 -1.00 5.27
CA ILE A 101 5.48 -2.04 4.72
C ILE A 101 4.18 -2.05 5.50
N VAL A 102 3.08 -1.73 4.84
CA VAL A 102 1.74 -1.78 5.43
C VAL A 102 1.03 -3.03 4.96
N LEU A 103 0.56 -3.86 5.88
CA LEU A 103 -0.37 -4.95 5.57
C LEU A 103 -1.78 -4.38 5.56
N ALA A 104 -2.54 -4.63 4.50
CA ALA A 104 -3.88 -4.07 4.39
C ALA A 104 -4.85 -5.01 3.68
N HIS A 105 -6.14 -4.77 3.91
CA HIS A 105 -7.21 -5.26 3.05
C HIS A 105 -8.18 -4.12 2.72
N ALA A 106 -8.98 -4.32 1.69
CA ALA A 106 -10.05 -3.38 1.35
C ALA A 106 -11.27 -4.11 0.76
N GLU A 107 -12.41 -3.52 0.95
CA GLU A 107 -13.70 -3.87 0.36
C GLU A 107 -14.10 -2.76 -0.61
N LEU A 108 -14.37 -3.12 -1.85
CA LEU A 108 -14.56 -2.16 -2.93
C LEU A 108 -15.84 -2.48 -3.69
N SER A 109 -16.70 -1.50 -3.91
CA SER A 109 -17.87 -1.65 -4.77
C SER A 109 -17.59 -1.10 -6.16
N GLN A 110 -17.69 -1.95 -7.18
CA GLN A 110 -17.55 -1.55 -8.58
C GLN A 110 -18.45 -2.39 -9.47
N GLU A 111 -19.13 -1.77 -10.45
CA GLU A 111 -20.01 -2.44 -11.42
C GLU A 111 -21.08 -3.34 -10.77
N GLY A 112 -21.60 -2.90 -9.62
CA GLY A 112 -22.63 -3.64 -8.87
C GLY A 112 -22.13 -4.89 -8.15
N ARG A 113 -20.82 -5.09 -8.06
CA ARG A 113 -20.19 -6.21 -7.35
C ARG A 113 -19.33 -5.69 -6.19
N THR A 114 -19.23 -6.50 -5.13
CA THR A 114 -18.26 -6.28 -4.07
C THR A 114 -16.97 -7.02 -4.39
N TYR A 115 -15.86 -6.31 -4.42
CA TYR A 115 -14.51 -6.86 -4.52
C TYR A 115 -13.86 -6.87 -3.15
N TYR A 116 -13.07 -7.90 -2.89
CA TYR A 116 -12.24 -8.01 -1.70
C TYR A 116 -10.78 -8.11 -2.11
N THR A 117 -9.92 -7.38 -1.44
CA THR A 117 -8.49 -7.38 -1.74
C THR A 117 -7.65 -7.45 -0.48
N GLY A 118 -6.58 -8.23 -0.54
CA GLY A 118 -5.51 -8.23 0.44
C GLY A 118 -4.20 -7.85 -0.24
N LEU A 119 -3.44 -6.95 0.35
CA LEU A 119 -2.25 -6.40 -0.27
C LEU A 119 -1.21 -5.97 0.79
N ARG A 120 -0.03 -5.67 0.29
CA ARG A 120 0.96 -4.86 1.01
C ARG A 120 1.19 -3.58 0.23
N TYR A 121 1.25 -2.46 0.95
CA TYR A 121 1.88 -1.26 0.44
C TYR A 121 3.36 -1.32 0.78
N LEU A 122 4.20 -1.01 -0.20
CA LEU A 122 5.62 -0.75 -0.02
C LEU A 122 5.80 0.74 -0.17
N ASP A 123 6.13 1.40 0.92
CA ASP A 123 6.13 2.85 1.02
C ASP A 123 7.54 3.40 1.20
N GLU A 124 7.82 4.52 0.54
CA GLU A 124 8.88 5.44 0.89
C GLU A 124 8.28 6.74 1.40
N TYR A 125 8.81 7.26 2.49
CA TYR A 125 8.33 8.49 3.12
C TYR A 125 9.43 9.54 3.16
N HIS A 126 9.07 10.77 2.80
CA HIS A 126 9.91 11.95 2.99
C HIS A 126 9.23 12.93 3.92
N LYS A 127 10.03 13.57 4.78
CA LYS A 127 9.54 14.59 5.70
C LYS A 127 9.75 15.98 5.09
N GLU A 128 8.67 16.67 4.76
CA GLU A 128 8.65 18.01 4.19
C GLU A 128 7.91 18.97 5.11
N ASN A 129 8.54 20.08 5.49
CA ASN A 129 7.94 21.08 6.37
C ASN A 129 7.37 20.50 7.68
N GLY A 130 8.06 19.51 8.25
CA GLY A 130 7.66 18.85 9.49
C GLY A 130 6.60 17.76 9.32
N GLN A 131 6.09 17.50 8.13
CA GLN A 131 5.07 16.49 7.83
C GLN A 131 5.66 15.35 7.01
N TRP A 132 5.33 14.11 7.37
CA TRP A 132 5.66 12.93 6.59
C TRP A 132 4.69 12.78 5.42
N ARG A 133 5.24 12.53 4.23
CA ARG A 133 4.49 12.33 2.98
C ARG A 133 4.98 11.08 2.28
N PHE A 134 4.10 10.45 1.51
CA PHE A 134 4.50 9.38 0.58
C PHE A 134 5.35 9.98 -0.54
N ASN A 135 6.59 9.53 -0.64
CA ASN A 135 7.42 9.77 -1.81
C ASN A 135 7.19 8.68 -2.86
N GLU A 136 6.96 7.45 -2.40
CA GLU A 136 6.49 6.35 -3.24
C GLU A 136 5.51 5.49 -2.44
N ARG A 137 4.45 4.99 -3.11
CA ARG A 137 3.53 4.00 -2.57
C ARG A 137 3.22 2.94 -3.61
N ILE A 138 3.77 1.74 -3.47
CA ILE A 138 3.61 0.63 -4.41
C ILE A 138 2.73 -0.46 -3.82
N LEU A 139 1.73 -0.91 -4.60
CA LEU A 139 0.80 -1.97 -4.20
C LEU A 139 1.33 -3.33 -4.65
N LYS A 140 1.34 -4.30 -3.73
CA LYS A 140 1.64 -5.71 -4.04
C LYS A 140 0.48 -6.57 -3.55
N PHE A 141 -0.23 -7.18 -4.48
CA PHE A 141 -1.44 -7.92 -4.19
C PHE A 141 -1.15 -9.37 -3.73
N VAL A 142 -1.85 -9.77 -2.68
CA VAL A 142 -2.03 -11.17 -2.30
C VAL A 142 -3.23 -11.74 -3.06
N PHE A 143 -4.29 -10.96 -3.18
CA PHE A 143 -5.46 -11.23 -3.98
C PHE A 143 -6.24 -9.93 -4.25
N PHE A 144 -6.99 -9.90 -5.33
CA PHE A 144 -8.04 -8.93 -5.64
C PHE A 144 -9.12 -9.67 -6.42
N MET A 145 -10.28 -9.90 -5.83
CA MET A 145 -11.31 -10.72 -6.48
C MET A 145 -12.72 -10.36 -6.00
N PRO A 146 -13.74 -10.69 -6.79
CA PRO A 146 -15.11 -10.60 -6.32
C PRO A 146 -15.33 -11.41 -5.04
N MET A 147 -16.12 -10.88 -4.11
CA MET A 147 -16.41 -11.52 -2.82
C MET A 147 -17.02 -12.91 -2.98
N GLU A 148 -17.85 -13.11 -3.98
CA GLU A 148 -18.44 -14.42 -4.28
C GLU A 148 -17.42 -15.47 -4.76
N GLU A 149 -16.29 -15.06 -5.33
CA GLU A 149 -15.19 -15.96 -5.66
C GLU A 149 -14.32 -16.24 -4.42
N TRP A 150 -14.08 -15.21 -3.60
CA TRP A 150 -13.36 -15.36 -2.35
C TRP A 150 -13.97 -16.43 -1.45
N THR A 151 -15.28 -16.42 -1.28
CA THR A 151 -16.01 -17.40 -0.44
C THR A 151 -15.98 -18.84 -0.99
N LYS A 152 -15.57 -19.02 -2.25
CA LYS A 152 -15.48 -20.31 -2.96
C LYS A 152 -14.04 -20.74 -3.22
N ASN A 153 -13.17 -20.78 -2.23
CA ASN A 153 -11.75 -21.17 -2.34
C ASN A 153 -10.80 -20.04 -2.78
N GLY A 154 -11.09 -18.77 -2.46
CA GLY A 154 -10.32 -17.63 -2.91
C GLY A 154 -8.80 -17.78 -2.79
N MET A 155 -8.29 -18.14 -1.61
CA MET A 155 -6.83 -18.30 -1.40
C MET A 155 -6.22 -19.54 -2.07
N ALA A 156 -7.01 -20.55 -2.38
CA ALA A 156 -6.52 -21.77 -3.05
C ALA A 156 -6.42 -21.63 -4.59
N GLN A 157 -6.94 -20.53 -5.14
CA GLN A 157 -6.90 -20.26 -6.58
C GLN A 157 -5.52 -19.74 -7.01
N GLN A 158 -5.14 -20.06 -8.23
CA GLN A 158 -4.01 -19.41 -8.91
C GLN A 158 -4.47 -18.08 -9.54
N ASN A 159 -3.53 -17.18 -9.82
CA ASN A 159 -3.80 -15.90 -10.50
C ASN A 159 -4.94 -15.13 -9.83
N ARG A 160 -4.78 -14.80 -8.56
CA ARG A 160 -5.83 -14.24 -7.70
C ARG A 160 -6.13 -12.75 -7.91
N LYS A 161 -5.72 -12.15 -9.03
CA LYS A 161 -6.15 -10.79 -9.40
C LYS A 161 -7.26 -10.85 -10.45
N ARG A 162 -8.38 -10.16 -10.16
CA ARG A 162 -9.62 -10.10 -10.96
C ARG A 162 -10.09 -8.66 -11.04
N PHE A 163 -9.32 -7.80 -11.69
CA PHE A 163 -9.79 -6.43 -11.90
C PHE A 163 -11.00 -6.41 -12.83
N PRO A 164 -11.97 -5.48 -12.62
CA PRO A 164 -13.13 -5.33 -13.50
C PRO A 164 -12.71 -5.20 -14.97
N GLY A 165 -13.35 -6.00 -15.83
CA GLY A 165 -13.05 -6.01 -17.27
C GLY A 165 -11.79 -6.80 -17.66
N GLU A 166 -11.02 -7.32 -16.69
CA GLU A 166 -9.81 -8.08 -16.94
C GLU A 166 -9.98 -9.57 -16.63
N GLY A 167 -9.08 -10.38 -17.18
CA GLY A 167 -9.01 -11.81 -16.89
C GLY A 167 -8.40 -12.11 -15.52
N GLN A 168 -7.97 -13.36 -15.36
CA GLN A 168 -7.26 -13.83 -14.19
C GLN A 168 -5.77 -13.47 -14.33
N LEU A 169 -5.29 -12.59 -13.46
CA LEU A 169 -3.90 -12.15 -13.44
C LEU A 169 -3.12 -12.76 -12.27
N PRO A 170 -1.81 -13.01 -12.42
CA PRO A 170 -0.97 -13.45 -11.32
C PRO A 170 -0.86 -12.37 -10.25
N THR A 171 -0.68 -12.82 -9.00
CA THR A 171 -0.40 -11.95 -7.85
C THR A 171 1.09 -11.84 -7.60
N GLU A 172 1.52 -10.73 -7.02
CA GLU A 172 2.92 -10.55 -6.62
C GLU A 172 3.26 -11.31 -5.34
N LEU A 173 2.25 -11.55 -4.49
CA LEU A 173 2.43 -12.14 -3.17
C LEU A 173 1.57 -13.40 -2.97
N PRO A 174 2.15 -14.43 -2.34
CA PRO A 174 3.57 -14.57 -1.99
C PRO A 174 4.43 -15.13 -3.13
N GLU A 175 3.82 -15.54 -4.26
CA GLU A 175 4.40 -16.42 -5.30
C GLU A 175 5.66 -15.84 -5.97
N MET A 176 5.75 -14.51 -6.09
CA MET A 176 6.93 -13.85 -6.69
C MET A 176 8.05 -13.58 -5.67
N GLN A 177 7.85 -13.94 -4.39
CA GLN A 177 8.90 -13.74 -3.40
C GLN A 177 10.03 -14.79 -3.57
N PRO A 178 11.32 -14.38 -3.56
CA PRO A 178 12.44 -15.31 -3.72
C PRO A 178 12.42 -16.47 -2.72
N THR A 179 12.04 -16.20 -1.47
CA THR A 179 11.92 -17.22 -0.41
C THR A 179 10.79 -18.21 -0.66
N TRP A 180 9.66 -17.75 -1.20
CA TRP A 180 8.55 -18.61 -1.60
C TRP A 180 8.96 -19.52 -2.76
N ILE A 181 9.61 -18.95 -3.80
CA ILE A 181 10.10 -19.71 -4.96
C ILE A 181 11.09 -20.78 -4.51
N ALA A 182 12.02 -20.44 -3.62
CA ALA A 182 13.01 -21.36 -3.10
C ALA A 182 12.36 -22.53 -2.30
N ALA A 183 11.40 -22.23 -1.42
CA ALA A 183 10.69 -23.23 -0.62
C ALA A 183 9.90 -24.21 -1.49
N ASN A 184 9.22 -23.73 -2.55
CA ASN A 184 8.43 -24.60 -3.43
C ASN A 184 9.29 -25.46 -4.37
N LYS A 185 10.51 -25.04 -4.72
CA LYS A 185 11.45 -25.89 -5.46
C LYS A 185 11.90 -27.12 -4.66
N GLN A 186 12.04 -26.98 -3.33
CA GLN A 186 12.45 -28.07 -2.45
C GLN A 186 11.35 -29.13 -2.25
N GLN A 187 10.07 -28.80 -2.50
CA GLN A 187 8.96 -29.75 -2.39
C GLN A 187 8.73 -30.59 -3.66
N GLN A 188 9.40 -30.25 -4.77
CA GLN A 188 9.28 -30.94 -6.06
C GLN A 188 10.44 -31.93 -6.34
N THR A 189 11.39 -32.02 -5.42
CA THR A 189 12.50 -33.00 -5.41
C THR A 189 12.28 -34.07 -4.32
#